data_6e64ad8f6a56c4db6208bce6f288de76
#
_entry.id   6e64ad8f6a56c4db6208bce6f288de76
#
_cell.length_a   1.000
_cell.length_b   1.000
_cell.length_c   1.000
_cell.angle_alpha   90.00
_cell.angle_beta   90.00
_cell.angle_gamma   90.00
#
_symmetry.space_group_name_H-M   'P 1'
#
loop_
_entity.id
_entity.type
_entity.pdbx_description
1 polymer ?
#
loop_
_entity_poly.entity_id
_entity_poly.type
_entity_poly.pdbx_seq_one_letter_code
_entity_poly.pdbx_strand_id
1 'polypeptide(L)'
;FKDNIILDYAGVPVLSFSAAQKQQLLNLIELFVTNMREGHAAVRMSEVENHLDEAYFAWIGGMADNSVFYYRIHSPVILIEFDHQRPAGLRHIMSNEPNQQHIHALVRTPNGNDYGKDLLRQHYETHPHDTHR
;
A
#
# COMPACT_ATOMS: atom_id res chain seq x y z
N PHE A 1 18.21 -7.04 -4.91
CA PHE A 1 16.90 -7.04 -4.23
C PHE A 1 16.96 -6.04 -3.09
N LYS A 2 16.00 -5.12 -3.04
CA LYS A 2 15.78 -4.20 -1.92
C LYS A 2 14.32 -4.41 -1.50
N ASP A 3 14.12 -5.17 -0.45
CA ASP A 3 12.78 -5.61 -0.07
C ASP A 3 12.00 -4.54 0.68
N ASN A 4 12.62 -3.59 1.29
CA ASN A 4 11.92 -2.55 2.04
C ASN A 4 12.40 -1.17 1.61
N ILE A 5 11.86 -0.69 0.51
CA ILE A 5 12.14 0.65 0.02
C ILE A 5 11.29 1.63 0.82
N ILE A 6 11.94 2.59 1.47
CA ILE A 6 11.28 3.75 2.04
C ILE A 6 10.97 4.68 0.89
N LEU A 7 9.68 4.95 0.69
CA LEU A 7 9.19 5.84 -0.36
C LEU A 7 8.88 7.22 0.24
N ASP A 8 9.16 8.25 -0.55
CA ASP A 8 8.69 9.59 -0.23
C ASP A 8 7.17 9.68 -0.42
N TYR A 9 6.53 10.53 0.37
CA TYR A 9 5.14 10.87 0.18
C TYR A 9 4.96 11.61 -1.15
N ALA A 10 3.94 11.23 -1.91
CA ALA A 10 3.63 11.84 -3.20
C ALA A 10 2.13 12.03 -3.38
N GLY A 11 1.74 13.03 -4.15
CA GLY A 11 0.35 13.35 -4.43
C GLY A 11 -0.21 14.45 -3.53
N VAL A 12 -1.50 14.41 -3.28
CA VAL A 12 -2.24 15.41 -2.51
C VAL A 12 -2.33 14.97 -1.05
N PRO A 13 -2.00 15.85 -0.08
CA PRO A 13 -2.19 15.53 1.34
C PRO A 13 -3.68 15.38 1.66
N VAL A 14 -4.05 14.29 2.32
CA VAL A 14 -5.45 13.98 2.69
C VAL A 14 -5.99 14.99 3.72
N LEU A 15 -5.11 15.68 4.43
CA LEU A 15 -5.50 16.81 5.29
C LEU A 15 -6.31 17.87 4.54
N SER A 16 -6.05 18.07 3.23
CA SER A 16 -6.77 19.05 2.39
C SER A 16 -8.12 18.54 1.85
N PHE A 17 -8.46 17.27 2.08
CA PHE A 17 -9.72 16.70 1.61
C PHE A 17 -10.92 17.19 2.43
N SER A 18 -12.07 17.35 1.78
CA SER A 18 -13.34 17.53 2.48
C SER A 18 -13.69 16.26 3.29
N ALA A 19 -14.61 16.40 4.25
CA ALA A 19 -15.08 15.25 5.05
C ALA A 19 -15.65 14.12 4.17
N ALA A 20 -16.37 14.47 3.08
CA ALA A 20 -16.90 13.50 2.15
C ALA A 20 -15.79 12.75 1.39
N GLN A 21 -14.74 13.44 0.95
CA GLN A 21 -13.59 12.81 0.30
C GLN A 21 -12.79 11.91 1.25
N LYS A 22 -12.59 12.33 2.50
CA LYS A 22 -11.96 11.50 3.54
C LYS A 22 -12.76 10.21 3.77
N GLN A 23 -14.09 10.31 3.85
CA GLN A 23 -14.93 9.13 4.01
C GLN A 23 -14.85 8.18 2.80
N GLN A 24 -14.83 8.72 1.58
CA GLN A 24 -14.64 7.91 0.37
C GLN A 24 -13.28 7.21 0.35
N LEU A 25 -12.23 7.90 0.80
CA LEU A 25 -10.90 7.30 0.91
C LEU A 25 -10.86 6.19 1.96
N LEU A 26 -11.49 6.38 3.12
CA LEU A 26 -11.63 5.33 4.14
C LEU A 26 -12.37 4.11 3.60
N ASN A 27 -13.48 4.31 2.89
CA ASN A 27 -14.23 3.22 2.27
C ASN A 27 -13.37 2.46 1.23
N LEU A 28 -12.52 3.17 0.48
CA LEU A 28 -11.59 2.54 -0.44
C LEU A 28 -10.53 1.71 0.30
N ILE A 29 -9.94 2.24 1.37
CA ILE A 29 -8.95 1.52 2.19
C ILE A 29 -9.58 0.27 2.81
N GLU A 30 -10.81 0.38 3.29
CA GLU A 30 -11.56 -0.72 3.92
C GLU A 30 -11.67 -1.95 2.98
N LEU A 31 -11.83 -1.75 1.65
CA LEU A 31 -11.88 -2.84 0.67
C LEU A 31 -10.62 -3.71 0.68
N PHE A 32 -9.48 -3.16 1.04
CA PHE A 32 -8.21 -3.89 1.15
C PHE A 32 -8.04 -4.51 2.54
N VAL A 33 -8.38 -3.76 3.57
CA VAL A 33 -8.17 -4.15 4.97
C VAL A 33 -9.11 -5.27 5.39
N THR A 34 -10.34 -5.29 4.92
CA THR A 34 -11.34 -6.31 5.28
C THR A 34 -11.05 -7.70 4.69
N ASN A 35 -10.03 -7.85 3.86
CA ASN A 35 -9.50 -9.17 3.49
C ASN A 35 -8.78 -9.87 4.66
N MET A 36 -8.51 -9.17 5.75
CA MET A 36 -7.98 -9.72 6.99
C MET A 36 -9.09 -10.34 7.86
N ARG A 37 -8.68 -11.15 8.87
CA ARG A 37 -9.62 -11.60 9.91
C ARG A 37 -10.24 -10.38 10.59
N GLU A 38 -11.55 -10.43 10.87
CA GLU A 38 -12.37 -9.31 11.37
C GLU A 38 -11.70 -8.51 12.51
N GLY A 39 -11.21 -9.16 13.57
CA GLY A 39 -10.56 -8.47 14.68
C GLY A 39 -9.28 -7.73 14.29
N HIS A 40 -8.48 -8.28 13.36
CA HIS A 40 -7.29 -7.61 12.83
C HIS A 40 -7.66 -6.46 11.90
N ALA A 41 -8.71 -6.62 11.08
CA ALA A 41 -9.22 -5.57 10.22
C ALA A 41 -9.69 -4.36 11.03
N ALA A 42 -10.44 -4.57 12.13
CA ALA A 42 -10.90 -3.50 13.00
C ALA A 42 -9.75 -2.70 13.62
N VAL A 43 -8.73 -3.38 14.14
CA VAL A 43 -7.53 -2.72 14.68
C VAL A 43 -6.81 -1.92 13.59
N ARG A 44 -6.66 -2.52 12.40
CA ARG A 44 -5.97 -1.88 11.27
C ARG A 44 -6.72 -0.65 10.78
N MET A 45 -8.05 -0.70 10.67
CA MET A 45 -8.86 0.46 10.30
C MET A 45 -8.76 1.58 11.34
N SER A 46 -8.77 1.25 12.63
CA SER A 46 -8.55 2.25 13.67
C SER A 46 -7.18 2.95 13.57
N GLU A 47 -6.12 2.22 13.25
CA GLU A 47 -4.80 2.82 12.97
C GLU A 47 -4.85 3.76 11.75
N VAL A 48 -5.51 3.33 10.68
CA VAL A 48 -5.68 4.13 9.46
C VAL A 48 -6.44 5.43 9.75
N GLU A 49 -7.55 5.35 10.48
CA GLU A 49 -8.35 6.52 10.86
C GLU A 49 -7.55 7.52 11.70
N ASN A 50 -6.78 7.03 12.68
CA ASN A 50 -5.95 7.88 13.54
C ASN A 50 -4.83 8.61 12.77
N HIS A 51 -4.37 8.07 11.65
CA HIS A 51 -3.31 8.63 10.81
C HIS A 51 -3.80 9.15 9.45
N LEU A 52 -5.12 9.31 9.28
CA LEU A 52 -5.71 9.68 7.99
C LEU A 52 -5.22 11.06 7.49
N ASP A 53 -5.10 12.02 8.39
CA ASP A 53 -4.66 13.38 8.05
C ASP A 53 -3.16 13.46 7.69
N GLU A 54 -2.39 12.44 8.03
CA GLU A 54 -0.98 12.30 7.64
C GLU A 54 -0.82 11.57 6.29
N ALA A 55 -1.92 11.07 5.73
CA ALA A 55 -1.89 10.32 4.48
C ALA A 55 -1.78 11.24 3.25
N TYR A 56 -1.27 10.63 2.16
CA TYR A 56 -1.20 11.22 0.83
C TYR A 56 -1.90 10.31 -0.17
N PHE A 57 -2.59 10.92 -1.13
CA PHE A 57 -3.24 10.24 -2.23
C PHE A 57 -2.66 10.69 -3.56
N ALA A 58 -2.15 9.75 -4.34
CA ALA A 58 -1.65 10.00 -5.69
C ALA A 58 -2.45 9.24 -6.73
N TRP A 59 -2.64 9.84 -7.90
CA TRP A 59 -3.32 9.25 -9.04
C TRP A 59 -2.56 9.53 -10.32
N ILE A 60 -2.44 8.53 -11.18
CA ILE A 60 -1.85 8.64 -12.52
C ILE A 60 -2.77 7.89 -13.49
N GLY A 61 -3.14 8.51 -14.58
CA GLY A 61 -3.96 7.88 -15.63
C GLY A 61 -5.29 8.56 -15.86
N GLY A 62 -6.15 7.90 -16.62
CA GLY A 62 -7.45 8.43 -16.99
C GLY A 62 -8.50 8.28 -15.89
N MET A 63 -9.64 8.96 -16.06
CA MET A 63 -10.76 8.96 -15.11
C MET A 63 -12.08 8.44 -15.75
N ALA A 64 -12.05 7.98 -17.00
CA ALA A 64 -13.20 7.35 -17.62
C ALA A 64 -13.29 5.87 -17.20
N ASP A 65 -14.49 5.27 -17.28
CA ASP A 65 -14.77 3.91 -16.83
C ASP A 65 -13.88 2.84 -17.51
N ASN A 66 -13.41 3.11 -18.72
CA ASN A 66 -12.52 2.24 -19.46
C ASN A 66 -11.03 2.64 -19.39
N SER A 67 -10.68 3.58 -18.52
CA SER A 67 -9.29 4.04 -18.39
C SER A 67 -8.45 3.04 -17.60
N VAL A 68 -7.16 3.04 -17.92
CA VAL A 68 -6.13 2.46 -17.08
C VAL A 68 -5.60 3.54 -16.15
N PHE A 69 -5.29 3.15 -14.93
CA PHE A 69 -4.81 4.08 -13.90
C PHE A 69 -3.95 3.36 -12.87
N TYR A 70 -3.19 4.15 -12.14
CA TYR A 70 -2.49 3.81 -10.92
C TYR A 70 -2.94 4.75 -9.81
N TYR A 71 -3.09 4.26 -8.61
CA TYR A 71 -3.15 5.11 -7.44
C TYR A 71 -2.30 4.58 -6.28
N ARG A 72 -1.92 5.51 -5.41
CA ARG A 72 -1.23 5.21 -4.16
C ARG A 72 -1.91 5.94 -3.00
N ILE A 73 -2.11 5.20 -1.92
CA ILE A 73 -2.47 5.74 -0.61
C ILE A 73 -1.28 5.47 0.30
N HIS A 74 -0.69 6.49 0.88
CA HIS A 74 0.51 6.37 1.69
C HIS A 74 0.38 7.16 2.97
N SER A 75 0.42 6.50 4.12
CA SER A 75 0.43 7.08 5.46
C SER A 75 1.55 6.45 6.29
N PRO A 76 1.81 6.89 7.53
CA PRO A 76 2.78 6.23 8.40
C PRO A 76 2.49 4.76 8.69
N VAL A 77 1.23 4.35 8.59
CA VAL A 77 0.78 3.00 8.99
C VAL A 77 0.41 2.11 7.82
N ILE A 78 0.02 2.64 6.66
CA ILE A 78 -0.39 1.83 5.51
C ILE A 78 0.10 2.42 4.20
N LEU A 79 0.56 1.55 3.31
CA LEU A 79 0.82 1.84 1.90
C LEU A 79 -0.04 0.90 1.06
N ILE A 80 -0.89 1.48 0.22
CA ILE A 80 -1.67 0.77 -0.78
C ILE A 80 -1.26 1.30 -2.15
N GLU A 81 -0.99 0.38 -3.08
CA GLU A 81 -0.80 0.68 -4.49
C GLU A 81 -1.73 -0.20 -5.30
N PHE A 82 -2.38 0.39 -6.28
CA PHE A 82 -3.21 -0.28 -7.27
C PHE A 82 -2.73 0.12 -8.65
N ASP A 83 -2.54 -0.85 -9.52
CA ASP A 83 -1.89 -0.64 -10.81
C ASP A 83 -2.49 -1.51 -11.90
N HIS A 84 -2.85 -0.90 -13.03
CA HIS A 84 -3.13 -1.61 -14.27
C HIS A 84 -1.81 -1.81 -15.02
N GLN A 85 -1.45 -3.05 -15.27
CA GLN A 85 -0.17 -3.41 -15.85
C GLN A 85 -0.28 -3.98 -17.27
N ARG A 86 0.87 -4.07 -17.91
CA ARG A 86 1.04 -4.78 -19.18
C ARG A 86 0.97 -6.28 -18.93
N PRO A 87 0.27 -7.05 -19.78
CA PRO A 87 0.23 -8.51 -19.64
C PRO A 87 1.62 -9.12 -19.72
N ALA A 88 2.03 -9.83 -18.68
CA ALA A 88 3.30 -10.55 -18.69
C ALA A 88 3.20 -11.86 -19.48
N GLY A 89 4.17 -12.13 -20.36
CA GLY A 89 4.27 -13.42 -21.07
C GLY A 89 3.30 -13.62 -22.24
N LEU A 90 2.37 -12.74 -22.47
CA LEU A 90 1.34 -12.86 -23.51
C LEU A 90 1.48 -11.87 -24.67
N ARG A 91 2.67 -11.32 -24.86
CA ARG A 91 2.96 -10.24 -25.83
C ARG A 91 2.60 -10.58 -27.28
N HIS A 92 2.54 -11.87 -27.62
CA HIS A 92 2.19 -12.35 -28.95
C HIS A 92 0.69 -12.49 -29.18
N ILE A 93 -0.14 -12.41 -28.11
CA ILE A 93 -1.60 -12.59 -28.17
C ILE A 93 -2.33 -11.33 -27.70
N MET A 94 -1.74 -10.55 -26.81
CA MET A 94 -2.35 -9.37 -26.21
C MET A 94 -1.51 -8.11 -26.50
N SER A 95 -2.16 -6.96 -26.46
CA SER A 95 -1.46 -5.67 -26.52
C SER A 95 -0.40 -5.58 -25.42
N ASN A 96 0.76 -5.01 -25.76
CA ASN A 96 1.83 -4.74 -24.78
C ASN A 96 1.57 -3.46 -23.96
N GLU A 97 0.34 -2.94 -23.99
CA GLU A 97 -0.06 -1.76 -23.20
C GLU A 97 -0.75 -2.19 -21.92
N PRO A 98 -0.70 -1.37 -20.87
CA PRO A 98 -1.49 -1.59 -19.67
C PRO A 98 -2.98 -1.72 -20.00
N ASN A 99 -3.69 -2.63 -19.33
CA ASN A 99 -5.11 -2.84 -19.56
C ASN A 99 -5.83 -3.19 -18.26
N GLN A 100 -7.15 -3.05 -18.26
CA GLN A 100 -8.00 -3.27 -17.08
C GLN A 100 -8.10 -4.74 -16.63
N GLN A 101 -7.64 -5.68 -17.42
CA GLN A 101 -7.70 -7.10 -17.09
C GLN A 101 -6.45 -7.62 -16.37
N HIS A 102 -5.39 -6.79 -16.31
CA HIS A 102 -4.16 -7.13 -15.59
C HIS A 102 -3.89 -6.11 -14.49
N ILE A 103 -4.34 -6.45 -13.30
CA ILE A 103 -4.30 -5.59 -12.11
C ILE A 103 -3.35 -6.18 -11.09
N HIS A 104 -2.53 -5.31 -10.52
CA HIS A 104 -1.77 -5.62 -9.32
C HIS A 104 -2.22 -4.70 -8.19
N ALA A 105 -2.36 -5.26 -7.01
CA ALA A 105 -2.59 -4.51 -5.79
C ALA A 105 -1.54 -4.91 -4.75
N LEU A 106 -1.00 -3.92 -4.08
CA LEU A 106 -0.05 -4.10 -3.00
C LEU A 106 -0.58 -3.39 -1.75
N VAL A 107 -0.55 -4.10 -0.63
CA VAL A 107 -0.86 -3.54 0.68
C VAL A 107 0.26 -3.93 1.64
N ARG A 108 0.86 -2.94 2.28
CA ARG A 108 1.92 -3.19 3.28
C ARG A 108 1.96 -2.12 4.36
N THR A 109 2.66 -2.40 5.44
CA THR A 109 3.06 -1.42 6.43
C THR A 109 4.39 -0.81 6.00
N PRO A 110 4.48 0.51 5.77
CA PRO A 110 5.69 1.13 5.26
C PRO A 110 6.81 1.19 6.30
N ASN A 111 8.00 1.62 5.84
CA ASN A 111 9.14 2.01 6.69
C ASN A 111 9.71 0.89 7.57
N GLY A 112 9.83 -0.31 7.02
CA GLY A 112 10.50 -1.42 7.70
C GLY A 112 9.62 -2.18 8.69
N ASN A 113 8.32 -1.92 8.69
CA ASN A 113 7.40 -2.59 9.60
C ASN A 113 6.82 -3.91 9.05
N ASP A 114 7.10 -4.26 7.81
CA ASP A 114 6.72 -5.54 7.20
C ASP A 114 7.85 -6.16 6.37
N TYR A 115 7.80 -6.08 5.04
CA TYR A 115 8.81 -6.68 4.17
C TYR A 115 10.21 -6.10 4.38
N GLY A 116 11.22 -6.94 4.21
CA GLY A 116 12.62 -6.57 4.33
C GLY A 116 13.08 -6.30 5.74
N LYS A 117 12.26 -6.61 6.73
CA LYS A 117 12.66 -6.60 8.12
C LYS A 117 13.51 -7.84 8.41
N ASP A 118 14.78 -7.65 8.71
CA ASP A 118 15.63 -8.73 9.22
C ASP A 118 15.32 -8.97 10.70
N LEU A 119 14.27 -9.75 10.94
CA LEU A 119 13.80 -10.06 12.30
C LEU A 119 14.85 -10.82 13.11
N LEU A 120 15.66 -11.63 12.45
CA LEU A 120 16.74 -12.39 13.12
C LEU A 120 17.84 -11.43 13.60
N ARG A 121 18.28 -10.50 12.74
CA ARG A 121 19.24 -9.48 13.12
C ARG A 121 18.71 -8.62 14.26
N GLN A 122 17.46 -8.12 14.17
CA GLN A 122 16.82 -7.34 15.23
C GLN A 122 16.76 -8.11 16.56
N HIS A 123 16.46 -9.40 16.50
CA HIS A 123 16.48 -10.27 17.68
C HIS A 123 17.86 -10.30 18.32
N TYR A 124 18.92 -10.51 17.56
CA TYR A 124 20.30 -10.53 18.06
C TYR A 124 20.78 -9.15 18.57
N GLU A 125 20.35 -8.07 17.96
CA GLU A 125 20.68 -6.69 18.40
C GLU A 125 19.99 -6.34 19.72
N THR A 126 18.76 -6.83 19.93
CA THR A 126 17.95 -6.52 21.14
C THR A 126 18.13 -7.57 22.25
N HIS A 127 18.54 -8.77 21.92
CA HIS A 127 18.75 -9.87 22.87
C HIS A 127 20.15 -10.45 22.63
N PRO A 128 21.19 -9.88 23.27
CA PRO A 128 22.55 -10.44 23.16
C PRO A 128 22.54 -11.87 23.66
N HIS A 129 22.86 -12.80 22.78
CA HIS A 129 23.10 -14.19 23.16
C HIS A 129 24.58 -14.32 23.52
N ASP A 130 24.88 -14.66 24.77
CA ASP A 130 26.23 -15.03 25.14
C ASP A 130 26.64 -16.22 24.26
N THR A 131 27.67 -16.01 23.47
CA THR A 131 28.32 -17.09 22.73
C THR A 131 28.98 -18.00 23.75
N HIS A 132 28.28 -19.03 24.19
CA HIS A 132 28.92 -20.11 24.91
C HIS A 132 29.99 -20.71 23.99
N ARG A 133 31.24 -20.45 24.36
CA ARG A 133 32.42 -21.14 23.82
C ARG A 133 32.42 -22.60 24.24
#